data_64709ff79318fe1244d9c95a81dd5a0f
#
_entry.id   64709ff79318fe1244d9c95a81dd5a0f
#
_cell.length_a   1.000
_cell.length_b   1.000
_cell.length_c   1.000
_cell.angle_alpha   90.00
_cell.angle_beta   90.00
_cell.angle_gamma   90.00
#
_symmetry.space_group_name_H-M   'P 1'
#
loop_
_entity.id
_entity.type
_entity.pdbx_description
1 polymer ?
#
loop_
_entity_poly.entity_id
_entity_poly.type
_entity_poly.pdbx_seq_one_letter_code
_entity_poly.pdbx_strand_id
1 'polypeptide(L)'
;MAVSALLLSGIGPAHADPGDWSQYRATPTNNTHVVTGGAQIFSGTIPTANEVRATPVVADGKVFVGSHGSGELQAFDLATGEPLWQAQAPNWVHSEMIHSDGRLFVGFGNRFFQDGPGGYRGTGESGVLGLDPDTGEILWRHDTAGEVMPTPAVTGGAVWAVTGDRRLYKLDPATGEALEVVETGHVVSMSSPSDQGGVLYFGGGAPRPYTFFAYDTVAGEFAWQREFPEFTHGLDDVPPAVDEGIVVTTANRALLPGIAGAREEHTIIAMDQQSGEVVWRDVIGDGPAPTNNRSGAPTIHDGTVFVGSPTTGAAYAYDLHSGERLWRNPVGAIKGAPVIHAGGAYFSTTAGNVYRLDVRTGAITGVLELEGPLAPAGPIIVDDTLVVPSQSRNVYFVPLEEFPDSRATGGATASLGDPASPWGSAAGSAGSAAGSLGTDAGLLDPAY
;
A
#
# COMPACT_ATOMS: atom_id res chain seq x y z
N MET A 1 -24.07 -42.52 19.50
CA MET A 1 -23.09 -41.74 18.77
C MET A 1 -23.76 -40.43 18.35
N ALA A 2 -23.44 -39.35 19.04
CA ALA A 2 -23.97 -38.03 18.73
C ALA A 2 -22.90 -37.30 17.89
N VAL A 3 -23.25 -36.95 16.69
CA VAL A 3 -22.41 -36.13 15.77
C VAL A 3 -22.67 -34.68 16.15
N SER A 4 -21.68 -34.06 16.80
CA SER A 4 -21.67 -32.60 17.02
C SER A 4 -21.33 -31.94 15.69
N ALA A 5 -22.28 -31.22 15.12
CA ALA A 5 -22.01 -30.29 14.02
C ALA A 5 -21.34 -29.04 14.61
N LEU A 6 -20.06 -28.79 14.25
CA LEU A 6 -19.44 -27.49 14.43
C LEU A 6 -20.11 -26.51 13.46
N LEU A 7 -20.81 -25.54 14.02
CA LEU A 7 -21.22 -24.35 13.29
C LEU A 7 -19.96 -23.49 13.08
N LEU A 8 -19.45 -23.46 11.86
CA LEU A 8 -18.54 -22.39 11.45
C LEU A 8 -19.36 -21.09 11.42
N SER A 9 -19.18 -20.26 12.43
CA SER A 9 -19.58 -18.86 12.41
C SER A 9 -18.76 -18.16 11.34
N GLY A 10 -19.41 -17.74 10.25
CA GLY A 10 -18.80 -16.88 9.24
C GLY A 10 -18.25 -15.63 9.93
N ILE A 11 -16.95 -15.43 9.83
CA ILE A 11 -16.27 -14.19 10.21
C ILE A 11 -16.64 -13.22 9.09
N GLY A 12 -17.48 -12.22 9.40
CA GLY A 12 -17.72 -11.10 8.51
C GLY A 12 -16.43 -10.33 8.25
N PRO A 13 -16.39 -9.44 7.23
CA PRO A 13 -15.21 -8.67 6.93
C PRO A 13 -14.69 -7.97 8.19
N ALA A 14 -13.41 -8.18 8.47
CA ALA A 14 -12.77 -7.58 9.65
C ALA A 14 -12.67 -6.06 9.39
N HIS A 15 -13.49 -5.29 10.11
CA HIS A 15 -13.25 -3.85 10.24
C HIS A 15 -12.06 -3.68 11.19
N ALA A 16 -11.10 -2.82 10.83
CA ALA A 16 -10.03 -2.46 11.75
C ALA A 16 -10.65 -1.77 12.97
N ASP A 17 -10.27 -2.21 14.16
CA ASP A 17 -10.65 -1.51 15.40
C ASP A 17 -10.01 -0.11 15.39
N PRO A 18 -10.69 0.94 15.93
CA PRO A 18 -10.19 2.32 15.90
C PRO A 18 -8.81 2.54 16.54
N GLY A 19 -8.31 1.58 17.29
CA GLY A 19 -7.02 1.65 17.98
C GLY A 19 -5.95 0.69 17.45
N ASP A 20 -6.25 -0.17 16.47
CA ASP A 20 -5.30 -1.17 15.98
C ASP A 20 -5.09 -1.07 14.46
N TRP A 21 -3.82 -0.86 14.07
CA TRP A 21 -3.34 -0.86 12.68
C TRP A 21 -2.06 -1.66 12.61
N SER A 22 -2.18 -2.98 12.76
CA SER A 22 -1.06 -3.89 13.00
C SER A 22 -0.35 -4.40 11.73
N GLN A 23 -0.84 -4.03 10.54
CA GLN A 23 -0.25 -4.44 9.26
C GLN A 23 -0.59 -3.46 8.14
N TYR A 24 -0.02 -3.65 6.97
CA TYR A 24 -0.31 -2.86 5.77
C TYR A 24 -1.82 -2.75 5.55
N ARG A 25 -2.31 -1.51 5.45
CA ARG A 25 -3.73 -1.16 5.29
C ARG A 25 -4.65 -1.82 6.33
N ALA A 26 -4.15 -2.05 7.54
CA ALA A 26 -4.83 -2.58 8.71
C ALA A 26 -5.44 -3.99 8.57
N THR A 27 -5.66 -4.51 7.38
CA THR A 27 -6.33 -5.79 7.14
C THR A 27 -5.60 -6.65 6.11
N PRO A 28 -5.66 -7.99 6.24
CA PRO A 28 -5.04 -8.88 5.25
C PRO A 28 -5.68 -8.80 3.86
N THR A 29 -6.91 -8.27 3.76
CA THR A 29 -7.61 -8.08 2.50
C THR A 29 -7.20 -6.80 1.75
N ASN A 30 -6.40 -5.93 2.37
CA ASN A 30 -6.08 -4.58 1.90
C ASN A 30 -7.30 -3.64 1.75
N ASN A 31 -8.48 -4.04 2.24
CA ASN A 31 -9.67 -3.19 2.19
C ASN A 31 -9.83 -2.39 3.48
N THR A 32 -9.28 -1.19 3.51
CA THR A 32 -9.24 -0.37 4.72
C THR A 32 -10.45 0.52 4.84
N HIS A 33 -11.37 0.10 5.68
CA HIS A 33 -12.47 0.91 6.18
C HIS A 33 -12.38 0.96 7.71
N VAL A 34 -12.06 2.13 8.25
CA VAL A 34 -11.94 2.39 9.69
C VAL A 34 -13.26 2.91 10.22
N VAL A 35 -13.76 2.32 11.32
CA VAL A 35 -14.97 2.77 12.01
C VAL A 35 -14.58 3.40 13.34
N THR A 36 -14.80 4.71 13.50
CA THR A 36 -14.40 5.46 14.70
C THR A 36 -15.46 5.47 15.80
N GLY A 37 -16.62 4.90 15.51
CA GLY A 37 -17.76 4.94 16.45
C GLY A 37 -18.46 6.30 16.54
N GLY A 38 -18.36 7.11 15.49
CA GLY A 38 -19.01 8.42 15.39
C GLY A 38 -18.15 9.58 15.90
N ALA A 39 -16.83 9.42 15.94
CA ALA A 39 -15.93 10.55 16.14
C ALA A 39 -16.09 11.58 15.03
N GLN A 40 -15.88 12.86 15.35
CA GLN A 40 -15.81 13.90 14.33
C GLN A 40 -14.57 13.66 13.46
N ILE A 41 -14.74 13.73 12.12
CA ILE A 41 -13.64 13.62 11.17
C ILE A 41 -13.49 14.96 10.46
N PHE A 42 -12.24 15.43 10.35
CA PHE A 42 -11.89 16.62 9.58
C PHE A 42 -12.33 16.44 8.12
N SER A 43 -12.81 17.53 7.51
CA SER A 43 -13.08 17.62 6.08
C SER A 43 -12.20 18.73 5.52
N GLY A 44 -11.36 18.41 4.53
CA GLY A 44 -10.43 19.37 3.95
C GLY A 44 -9.13 18.78 3.49
N THR A 45 -8.09 19.59 3.48
CA THR A 45 -6.76 19.19 3.04
C THR A 45 -5.74 19.42 4.14
N ILE A 46 -5.01 18.40 4.50
CA ILE A 46 -3.87 18.50 5.42
C ILE A 46 -2.60 18.62 4.58
N PRO A 47 -1.86 19.74 4.65
CA PRO A 47 -0.56 19.86 4.00
C PRO A 47 0.49 19.04 4.76
N THR A 48 1.33 18.33 4.03
CA THR A 48 2.43 17.53 4.58
C THR A 48 3.79 18.12 4.19
N ALA A 49 4.82 17.76 4.95
CA ALA A 49 6.17 18.29 4.76
C ALA A 49 6.75 17.95 3.38
N ASN A 50 6.48 16.74 2.89
CA ASN A 50 6.92 16.28 1.57
C ASN A 50 5.86 15.34 0.96
N GLU A 51 6.16 14.77 -0.24
CA GLU A 51 5.27 13.82 -0.89
C GLU A 51 4.92 12.64 0.02
N VAL A 52 3.64 12.25 0.01
CA VAL A 52 3.14 11.08 0.74
C VAL A 52 3.00 9.93 -0.25
N ARG A 53 3.60 8.78 0.07
CA ARG A 53 3.54 7.58 -0.75
C ARG A 53 2.95 6.38 -0.03
N ALA A 54 2.91 6.43 1.29
CA ALA A 54 2.25 5.46 2.15
C ALA A 54 0.78 5.82 2.41
N THR A 55 0.00 4.86 2.87
CA THR A 55 -1.35 5.10 3.37
C THR A 55 -1.27 5.90 4.69
N PRO A 56 -2.06 6.97 4.88
CA PRO A 56 -2.22 7.57 6.19
C PRO A 56 -2.85 6.58 7.17
N VAL A 57 -2.30 6.48 8.37
CA VAL A 57 -2.81 5.59 9.42
C VAL A 57 -3.71 6.38 10.36
N VAL A 58 -4.89 5.85 10.64
CA VAL A 58 -5.88 6.47 11.53
C VAL A 58 -6.09 5.59 12.74
N ALA A 59 -5.69 6.09 13.90
CA ALA A 59 -5.83 5.41 15.18
C ALA A 59 -5.96 6.41 16.33
N ASP A 60 -6.72 6.10 17.36
CA ASP A 60 -6.86 6.88 18.59
C ASP A 60 -7.16 8.37 18.37
N GLY A 61 -8.02 8.69 17.39
CA GLY A 61 -8.39 10.07 17.06
C GLY A 61 -7.27 10.88 16.39
N LYS A 62 -6.25 10.22 15.85
CA LYS A 62 -5.09 10.84 15.17
C LYS A 62 -4.93 10.30 13.76
N VAL A 63 -4.27 11.09 12.93
CA VAL A 63 -3.83 10.71 11.59
C VAL A 63 -2.31 10.76 11.57
N PHE A 64 -1.66 9.64 11.25
CA PHE A 64 -0.22 9.53 11.15
C PHE A 64 0.22 9.45 9.70
N VAL A 65 1.21 10.26 9.32
CA VAL A 65 1.69 10.39 7.94
C VAL A 65 3.20 10.40 7.90
N GLY A 66 3.78 9.52 7.08
CA GLY A 66 5.20 9.53 6.74
C GLY A 66 5.45 10.24 5.41
N SER A 67 6.46 11.10 5.37
CA SER A 67 6.86 11.83 4.15
C SER A 67 8.01 11.13 3.45
N HIS A 68 7.79 10.76 2.17
CA HIS A 68 8.81 10.18 1.33
C HIS A 68 9.92 11.19 1.00
N GLY A 69 11.15 10.73 0.89
CA GLY A 69 12.30 11.54 0.52
C GLY A 69 12.89 12.39 1.65
N SER A 70 12.07 13.08 2.44
CA SER A 70 12.54 13.87 3.59
C SER A 70 12.61 13.07 4.90
N GLY A 71 11.82 11.99 5.02
CA GLY A 71 11.78 11.15 6.22
C GLY A 71 11.04 11.78 7.41
N GLU A 72 10.27 12.85 7.19
CA GLU A 72 9.45 13.45 8.25
C GLU A 72 8.26 12.57 8.59
N LEU A 73 8.00 12.45 9.89
CA LEU A 73 6.86 11.74 10.48
C LEU A 73 5.98 12.79 11.15
N GLN A 74 4.69 12.78 10.89
CA GLN A 74 3.75 13.79 11.39
C GLN A 74 2.49 13.12 11.94
N ALA A 75 1.94 13.68 13.01
CA ALA A 75 0.61 13.36 13.47
C ALA A 75 -0.28 14.59 13.44
N PHE A 76 -1.56 14.37 13.12
CA PHE A 76 -2.59 15.37 13.09
C PHE A 76 -3.79 14.89 13.89
N ASP A 77 -4.53 15.83 14.48
CA ASP A 77 -5.80 15.55 15.12
C ASP A 77 -6.86 15.20 14.07
N LEU A 78 -7.52 14.06 14.22
CA LEU A 78 -8.48 13.54 13.22
C LEU A 78 -9.72 14.45 13.10
N ALA A 79 -10.14 15.11 14.18
CA ALA A 79 -11.35 15.93 14.19
C ALA A 79 -11.14 17.34 13.62
N THR A 80 -9.93 17.87 13.74
CA THR A 80 -9.62 19.26 13.38
C THR A 80 -8.64 19.41 12.24
N GLY A 81 -7.84 18.39 11.94
CA GLY A 81 -6.74 18.45 10.97
C GLY A 81 -5.51 19.22 11.48
N GLU A 82 -5.51 19.68 12.73
CA GLU A 82 -4.41 20.45 13.30
C GLU A 82 -3.19 19.54 13.57
N PRO A 83 -1.96 20.05 13.37
CA PRO A 83 -0.76 19.27 13.66
C PRO A 83 -0.57 19.05 15.16
N LEU A 84 -0.29 17.83 15.58
CA LEU A 84 -0.02 17.44 16.96
C LEU A 84 1.47 17.38 17.24
N TRP A 85 2.23 16.68 16.39
CA TRP A 85 3.67 16.56 16.53
C TRP A 85 4.35 16.27 15.18
N GLN A 86 5.67 16.46 15.15
CA GLN A 86 6.55 16.11 14.04
C GLN A 86 7.83 15.47 14.59
N ALA A 87 8.27 14.40 13.90
CA ALA A 87 9.53 13.70 14.18
C ALA A 87 10.31 13.48 12.88
N GLN A 88 11.56 13.00 12.98
CA GLN A 88 12.44 12.83 11.83
C GLN A 88 13.05 11.43 11.81
N ALA A 89 12.71 10.66 10.78
CA ALA A 89 13.41 9.42 10.45
C ALA A 89 14.79 9.74 9.79
N PRO A 90 15.81 8.90 9.98
CA PRO A 90 17.14 9.14 9.43
C PRO A 90 17.25 9.09 7.90
N ASN A 91 16.25 8.47 7.23
CA ASN A 91 16.21 8.27 5.78
C ASN A 91 14.75 8.33 5.29
N TRP A 92 14.50 8.01 4.02
CA TRP A 92 13.16 8.02 3.41
C TRP A 92 12.19 7.14 4.18
N VAL A 93 10.92 7.59 4.23
CA VAL A 93 9.80 6.82 4.77
C VAL A 93 8.82 6.50 3.64
N HIS A 94 8.68 5.22 3.35
CA HIS A 94 7.72 4.70 2.38
C HIS A 94 6.74 3.71 3.03
N SER A 95 7.10 3.25 4.22
CA SER A 95 6.30 2.41 5.10
C SER A 95 5.13 3.20 5.69
N GLU A 96 4.00 2.54 5.88
CA GLU A 96 2.96 3.05 6.79
C GLU A 96 3.49 3.04 8.23
N MET A 97 2.96 3.93 9.08
CA MET A 97 3.19 3.86 10.52
C MET A 97 2.19 2.88 11.14
N ILE A 98 2.67 1.72 11.58
CA ILE A 98 1.83 0.73 12.26
C ILE A 98 1.51 1.22 13.67
N HIS A 99 0.25 1.18 14.07
CA HIS A 99 -0.18 1.46 15.45
C HIS A 99 -0.65 0.16 16.12
N SER A 100 0.02 -0.22 17.19
CA SER A 100 -0.35 -1.40 17.98
C SER A 100 0.11 -1.27 19.43
N ASP A 101 -0.74 -1.65 20.38
CA ASP A 101 -0.46 -1.63 21.81
C ASP A 101 0.11 -0.28 22.31
N GLY A 102 -0.46 0.85 21.81
CA GLY A 102 -0.07 2.19 22.22
C GLY A 102 1.33 2.60 21.78
N ARG A 103 1.82 2.06 20.67
CA ARG A 103 3.10 2.39 20.03
C ARG A 103 2.94 2.55 18.53
N LEU A 104 3.85 3.33 17.95
CA LEU A 104 3.99 3.41 16.50
C LEU A 104 5.27 2.70 16.07
N PHE A 105 5.20 2.00 14.92
CA PHE A 105 6.36 1.38 14.28
C PHE A 105 6.42 1.82 12.83
N VAL A 106 7.62 2.16 12.33
CA VAL A 106 7.80 2.59 10.94
C VAL A 106 9.15 2.14 10.41
N GLY A 107 9.15 1.63 9.18
CA GLY A 107 10.36 1.32 8.45
C GLY A 107 10.95 2.57 7.76
N PHE A 108 12.27 2.65 7.64
CA PHE A 108 12.95 3.69 6.89
C PHE A 108 14.12 3.14 6.08
N GLY A 109 14.48 3.85 5.01
CA GLY A 109 15.54 3.48 4.09
C GLY A 109 15.27 4.02 2.70
N ASN A 110 16.18 3.81 1.75
CA ASN A 110 16.03 4.26 0.38
C ASN A 110 16.19 3.12 -0.64
N ARG A 111 15.80 3.39 -1.89
CA ARG A 111 15.72 2.38 -2.98
C ARG A 111 17.05 2.04 -3.66
N PHE A 112 18.15 2.67 -3.28
CA PHE A 112 19.41 2.49 -4.01
C PHE A 112 20.12 1.21 -3.59
N PHE A 113 20.75 0.52 -4.54
CA PHE A 113 21.51 -0.69 -4.27
C PHE A 113 22.93 -0.37 -3.82
N GLN A 114 23.42 -1.12 -2.82
CA GLN A 114 24.82 -1.13 -2.40
C GLN A 114 25.62 -1.98 -3.39
N ASP A 115 26.80 -1.50 -3.77
CA ASP A 115 27.75 -2.25 -4.61
C ASP A 115 27.17 -2.70 -5.99
N GLY A 116 26.13 -2.02 -6.48
CA GLY A 116 25.49 -2.28 -7.76
C GLY A 116 24.40 -3.37 -7.75
N PRO A 117 23.96 -3.80 -8.95
CA PRO A 117 22.89 -4.78 -9.09
C PRO A 117 23.22 -6.12 -8.39
N GLY A 118 22.34 -6.59 -7.54
CA GLY A 118 22.53 -7.82 -6.77
C GLY A 118 23.15 -7.62 -5.38
N GLY A 119 23.49 -6.38 -4.99
CA GLY A 119 23.78 -6.02 -3.61
C GLY A 119 22.54 -5.97 -2.72
N TYR A 120 22.71 -5.52 -1.49
CA TYR A 120 21.57 -5.16 -0.64
C TYR A 120 20.91 -3.89 -1.18
N ARG A 121 19.61 -3.77 -1.02
CA ARG A 121 18.86 -2.56 -1.36
C ARG A 121 18.77 -1.67 -0.13
N GLY A 122 19.06 -0.38 -0.29
CA GLY A 122 19.19 0.61 0.77
C GLY A 122 20.62 1.06 0.96
N THR A 123 20.88 2.37 0.79
CA THR A 123 22.17 3.00 1.06
C THR A 123 22.01 3.99 2.21
N GLY A 124 23.06 4.16 3.01
CA GLY A 124 23.00 4.96 4.21
C GLY A 124 22.23 4.25 5.33
N GLU A 125 21.62 5.05 6.20
CA GLU A 125 20.89 4.51 7.36
C GLU A 125 19.57 3.87 6.95
N SER A 126 19.30 2.69 7.49
CA SER A 126 18.08 1.91 7.23
C SER A 126 17.68 1.17 8.50
N GLY A 127 16.39 0.92 8.68
CA GLY A 127 15.93 0.21 9.87
C GLY A 127 14.45 0.43 10.21
N VAL A 128 14.12 0.17 11.47
CA VAL A 128 12.79 0.36 12.06
C VAL A 128 12.88 1.29 13.26
N LEU A 129 11.91 2.18 13.40
CA LEU A 129 11.71 3.03 14.58
C LEU A 129 10.49 2.57 15.35
N GLY A 130 10.58 2.62 16.68
CA GLY A 130 9.42 2.60 17.57
C GLY A 130 9.24 4.00 18.18
N LEU A 131 8.00 4.52 18.12
CA LEU A 131 7.69 5.87 18.59
C LEU A 131 6.51 5.85 19.57
N ASP A 132 6.46 6.90 20.37
CA ASP A 132 5.29 7.24 21.17
C ASP A 132 4.24 7.94 20.27
N PRO A 133 2.98 7.45 20.22
CA PRO A 133 1.96 7.99 19.33
C PRO A 133 1.42 9.38 19.75
N ASP A 134 1.63 9.77 21.00
CA ASP A 134 1.13 11.05 21.53
C ASP A 134 2.13 12.19 21.34
N THR A 135 3.43 11.87 21.33
CA THR A 135 4.49 12.87 21.31
C THR A 135 5.39 12.82 20.09
N GLY A 136 5.41 11.69 19.37
CA GLY A 136 6.37 11.43 18.28
C GLY A 136 7.80 11.16 18.77
N GLU A 137 8.02 10.99 20.09
CA GLU A 137 9.33 10.64 20.62
C GLU A 137 9.78 9.29 20.09
N ILE A 138 11.01 9.21 19.55
CA ILE A 138 11.62 7.96 19.13
C ILE A 138 12.07 7.21 20.38
N LEU A 139 11.34 6.16 20.73
CA LEU A 139 11.60 5.33 21.92
C LEU A 139 12.76 4.38 21.71
N TRP A 140 12.88 3.87 20.49
CA TRP A 140 13.97 2.99 20.08
C TRP A 140 14.19 3.02 18.57
N ARG A 141 15.36 2.57 18.15
CA ARG A 141 15.75 2.38 16.76
C ARG A 141 16.46 1.05 16.60
N HIS A 142 16.07 0.28 15.58
CA HIS A 142 16.78 -0.92 15.14
C HIS A 142 17.36 -0.68 13.75
N ASP A 143 18.68 -0.80 13.60
CA ASP A 143 19.36 -0.63 12.32
C ASP A 143 19.43 -1.95 11.54
N THR A 144 19.19 -1.88 10.24
CA THR A 144 19.30 -2.99 9.29
C THR A 144 20.36 -2.68 8.23
N ALA A 145 20.92 -3.72 7.60
CA ALA A 145 21.93 -3.52 6.56
C ALA A 145 21.32 -3.09 5.20
N GLY A 146 20.02 -3.24 5.02
CA GLY A 146 19.26 -2.79 3.85
C GLY A 146 18.00 -2.07 4.25
N GLU A 147 17.34 -1.43 3.29
CA GLU A 147 16.16 -0.62 3.52
C GLU A 147 14.97 -1.40 4.11
N VAL A 148 14.12 -0.68 4.87
CA VAL A 148 12.83 -1.17 5.35
C VAL A 148 11.75 -0.25 4.77
N MET A 149 11.49 -0.38 3.47
CA MET A 149 10.41 0.32 2.78
C MET A 149 9.05 -0.43 2.87
N PRO A 150 9.03 -1.78 2.95
CA PRO A 150 7.79 -2.48 3.29
C PRO A 150 7.28 -2.04 4.65
N THR A 151 5.95 -1.93 4.78
CA THR A 151 5.31 -1.70 6.07
C THR A 151 5.52 -2.93 6.97
N PRO A 152 6.04 -2.79 8.20
CA PRO A 152 6.13 -3.90 9.15
C PRO A 152 4.75 -4.46 9.51
N ALA A 153 4.72 -5.68 10.03
CA ALA A 153 3.52 -6.26 10.64
C ALA A 153 3.76 -6.50 12.14
N VAL A 154 2.71 -6.35 12.96
CA VAL A 154 2.73 -6.70 14.37
C VAL A 154 1.83 -7.90 14.59
N THR A 155 2.44 -9.04 14.94
CA THR A 155 1.70 -10.28 15.22
C THR A 155 2.47 -11.14 16.20
N GLY A 156 1.76 -11.93 17.00
CA GLY A 156 2.38 -12.79 18.01
C GLY A 156 3.21 -12.03 19.07
N GLY A 157 2.88 -10.75 19.33
CA GLY A 157 3.58 -9.91 20.29
C GLY A 157 4.96 -9.43 19.81
N ALA A 158 5.22 -9.42 18.51
CA ALA A 158 6.48 -8.96 17.92
C ALA A 158 6.23 -8.08 16.69
N VAL A 159 7.19 -7.21 16.37
CA VAL A 159 7.25 -6.44 15.13
C VAL A 159 8.06 -7.24 14.11
N TRP A 160 7.47 -7.48 12.94
CA TRP A 160 8.08 -8.24 11.86
C TRP A 160 8.37 -7.33 10.68
N ALA A 161 9.63 -7.29 10.23
CA ALA A 161 10.07 -6.44 9.12
C ALA A 161 10.81 -7.26 8.07
N VAL A 162 10.33 -7.25 6.83
CA VAL A 162 11.06 -7.75 5.65
C VAL A 162 11.89 -6.62 5.05
N THR A 163 13.06 -6.94 4.50
CA THR A 163 14.07 -5.92 4.26
C THR A 163 14.82 -6.07 2.95
N GLY A 164 15.47 -4.99 2.52
CA GLY A 164 16.36 -4.94 1.38
C GLY A 164 17.69 -5.69 1.59
N ASP A 165 18.03 -6.09 2.82
CA ASP A 165 19.18 -6.95 3.10
C ASP A 165 18.87 -8.45 3.10
N ARG A 166 17.71 -8.84 2.54
CA ARG A 166 17.29 -10.23 2.33
C ARG A 166 16.97 -10.98 3.61
N ARG A 167 16.39 -10.27 4.60
CA ARG A 167 16.05 -10.83 5.91
C ARG A 167 14.63 -10.49 6.30
N LEU A 168 14.10 -11.34 7.19
CA LEU A 168 12.93 -11.09 7.99
C LEU A 168 13.39 -10.94 9.43
N TYR A 169 13.16 -9.78 10.03
CA TYR A 169 13.49 -9.48 11.42
C TYR A 169 12.26 -9.63 12.28
N LYS A 170 12.42 -10.30 13.43
CA LYS A 170 11.46 -10.30 14.54
C LYS A 170 12.02 -9.41 15.63
N LEU A 171 11.35 -8.31 15.92
CA LEU A 171 11.81 -7.32 16.90
C LEU A 171 10.90 -7.29 18.12
N ASP A 172 11.48 -7.07 19.29
CA ASP A 172 10.74 -6.77 20.51
C ASP A 172 10.07 -5.39 20.37
N PRO A 173 8.74 -5.27 20.51
CA PRO A 173 8.04 -4.00 20.32
C PRO A 173 8.37 -2.95 21.39
N ALA A 174 8.87 -3.35 22.55
CA ALA A 174 9.22 -2.42 23.63
C ALA A 174 10.62 -1.86 23.50
N THR A 175 11.57 -2.61 22.93
CA THR A 175 13.00 -2.25 22.94
C THR A 175 13.62 -2.15 21.56
N GLY A 176 13.00 -2.71 20.53
CA GLY A 176 13.57 -2.83 19.18
C GLY A 176 14.68 -3.87 19.06
N GLU A 177 14.97 -4.65 20.11
CA GLU A 177 15.96 -5.72 20.05
C GLU A 177 15.51 -6.82 19.10
N ALA A 178 16.44 -7.33 18.28
CA ALA A 178 16.14 -8.47 17.41
C ALA A 178 16.00 -9.74 18.24
N LEU A 179 14.80 -10.30 18.27
CA LEU A 179 14.50 -11.58 18.90
C LEU A 179 14.90 -12.75 18.00
N GLU A 180 14.76 -12.54 16.67
CA GLU A 180 15.08 -13.51 15.64
C GLU A 180 15.42 -12.79 14.33
N VAL A 181 16.30 -13.38 13.54
CA VAL A 181 16.63 -12.92 12.17
C VAL A 181 16.63 -14.13 11.25
N VAL A 182 15.77 -14.10 10.24
CA VAL A 182 15.58 -15.20 9.28
C VAL A 182 16.09 -14.75 7.91
N GLU A 183 16.96 -15.54 7.30
CA GLU A 183 17.42 -15.30 5.92
C GLU A 183 16.31 -15.67 4.93
N THR A 184 15.82 -14.70 4.15
CA THR A 184 14.89 -14.95 3.03
C THR A 184 15.63 -15.25 1.74
N GLY A 185 16.89 -14.78 1.64
CA GLY A 185 17.71 -14.91 0.42
C GLY A 185 17.34 -13.90 -0.68
N HIS A 186 16.25 -13.15 -0.52
CA HIS A 186 15.70 -12.23 -1.53
C HIS A 186 15.46 -10.83 -0.97
N VAL A 187 15.77 -9.81 -1.77
CA VAL A 187 15.39 -8.43 -1.48
C VAL A 187 13.87 -8.33 -1.47
N VAL A 188 13.30 -7.75 -0.43
CA VAL A 188 11.90 -7.37 -0.38
C VAL A 188 11.81 -5.85 -0.46
N SER A 189 11.26 -5.35 -1.56
CA SER A 189 11.29 -3.95 -1.93
C SER A 189 10.13 -3.15 -1.33
N MET A 190 8.90 -3.55 -1.66
CA MET A 190 7.67 -2.86 -1.24
C MET A 190 6.55 -3.86 -0.88
N SER A 191 6.82 -5.17 -0.98
CA SER A 191 5.86 -6.21 -0.63
C SER A 191 5.72 -6.29 0.89
N SER A 192 4.93 -5.37 1.45
CA SER A 192 4.60 -5.38 2.87
C SER A 192 3.94 -6.72 3.23
N PRO A 193 4.36 -7.39 4.30
CA PRO A 193 3.78 -8.67 4.68
C PRO A 193 2.31 -8.51 5.09
N SER A 194 1.45 -9.38 4.57
CA SER A 194 0.07 -9.54 4.99
C SER A 194 0.03 -10.64 6.05
N ASP A 195 -0.45 -10.34 7.26
CA ASP A 195 -0.66 -11.31 8.31
C ASP A 195 -2.07 -11.90 8.26
N GLN A 196 -2.16 -13.22 8.15
CA GLN A 196 -3.41 -13.94 8.30
C GLN A 196 -3.21 -15.11 9.28
N GLY A 197 -3.68 -14.91 10.51
CA GLY A 197 -3.61 -15.94 11.53
C GLY A 197 -2.21 -16.32 12.00
N GLY A 198 -1.27 -15.38 11.99
CA GLY A 198 0.12 -15.58 12.36
C GLY A 198 1.02 -16.11 11.24
N VAL A 199 0.52 -16.17 10.02
CA VAL A 199 1.33 -16.46 8.82
C VAL A 199 1.50 -15.19 8.00
N LEU A 200 2.76 -14.84 7.73
CA LEU A 200 3.14 -13.66 6.94
C LEU A 200 3.34 -14.05 5.47
N TYR A 201 2.62 -13.38 4.58
CA TYR A 201 2.70 -13.56 3.12
C TYR A 201 3.38 -12.37 2.48
N PHE A 202 4.44 -12.58 1.69
CA PHE A 202 5.16 -11.49 1.01
C PHE A 202 5.95 -12.00 -0.21
N GLY A 203 6.23 -11.12 -1.14
CA GLY A 203 7.03 -11.41 -2.32
C GLY A 203 8.47 -10.96 -2.18
N GLY A 204 9.41 -11.75 -2.71
CA GLY A 204 10.83 -11.44 -2.80
C GLY A 204 11.29 -11.31 -4.25
N GLY A 205 12.19 -10.36 -4.48
CA GLY A 205 12.75 -10.04 -5.80
C GLY A 205 14.14 -10.63 -6.03
N ALA A 206 15.14 -9.76 -6.13
CA ALA A 206 16.52 -10.18 -6.39
C ALA A 206 17.16 -10.97 -5.23
N PRO A 207 18.02 -11.99 -5.53
CA PRO A 207 18.34 -12.51 -6.85
C PRO A 207 17.20 -13.33 -7.46
N ARG A 208 17.22 -13.54 -8.77
CA ARG A 208 16.25 -14.43 -9.43
C ARG A 208 16.50 -15.90 -9.09
N PRO A 209 15.46 -16.78 -9.12
CA PRO A 209 14.07 -16.50 -9.49
C PRO A 209 13.34 -15.68 -8.41
N TYR A 210 12.33 -14.87 -8.81
CA TYR A 210 11.46 -14.21 -7.84
C TYR A 210 10.69 -15.27 -7.07
N THR A 211 10.57 -15.05 -5.75
CA THR A 211 10.02 -16.06 -4.85
C THR A 211 8.95 -15.44 -3.98
N PHE A 212 7.83 -16.11 -3.83
CA PHE A 212 6.79 -15.74 -2.88
C PHE A 212 6.88 -16.62 -1.64
N PHE A 213 6.64 -16.05 -0.47
CA PHE A 213 6.86 -16.65 0.83
C PHE A 213 5.59 -16.69 1.66
N ALA A 214 5.42 -17.76 2.44
CA ALA A 214 4.57 -17.83 3.61
C ALA A 214 5.43 -18.24 4.79
N TYR A 215 5.52 -17.39 5.82
CA TYR A 215 6.29 -17.63 7.03
C TYR A 215 5.36 -17.77 8.22
N ASP A 216 5.38 -18.93 8.88
CA ASP A 216 4.61 -19.18 10.11
C ASP A 216 5.38 -18.61 11.31
N THR A 217 4.86 -17.54 11.90
CA THR A 217 5.50 -16.82 13.01
C THR A 217 5.46 -17.58 14.32
N VAL A 218 4.56 -18.57 14.43
CA VAL A 218 4.41 -19.43 15.62
C VAL A 218 5.35 -20.63 15.52
N ALA A 219 5.40 -21.27 14.35
CA ALA A 219 6.33 -22.38 14.11
C ALA A 219 7.78 -21.91 13.96
N GLY A 220 8.01 -20.65 13.57
CA GLY A 220 9.33 -20.07 13.31
C GLY A 220 9.99 -20.62 12.03
N GLU A 221 9.18 -20.95 11.02
CA GLU A 221 9.70 -21.52 9.75
C GLU A 221 8.83 -21.12 8.56
N PHE A 222 9.39 -21.26 7.36
CA PHE A 222 8.62 -21.08 6.14
C PHE A 222 7.61 -22.24 5.99
N ALA A 223 6.32 -21.91 6.02
CA ALA A 223 5.27 -22.88 5.70
C ALA A 223 5.41 -23.37 4.25
N TRP A 224 5.72 -22.42 3.35
CA TRP A 224 6.08 -22.73 1.96
C TRP A 224 6.82 -21.55 1.30
N GLN A 225 7.49 -21.85 0.19
CA GLN A 225 8.14 -20.90 -0.69
C GLN A 225 7.83 -21.30 -2.12
N ARG A 226 7.53 -20.31 -2.99
CA ARG A 226 7.21 -20.58 -4.39
C ARG A 226 7.99 -19.69 -5.33
N GLU A 227 8.76 -20.30 -6.21
CA GLU A 227 9.53 -19.62 -7.25
C GLU A 227 8.69 -19.31 -8.49
N PHE A 228 8.93 -18.13 -9.06
CA PHE A 228 8.33 -17.64 -10.31
C PHE A 228 9.43 -17.16 -11.26
N PRO A 229 10.09 -18.08 -11.98
CA PRO A 229 11.23 -17.74 -12.83
C PRO A 229 10.86 -16.89 -14.06
N GLU A 230 9.58 -16.86 -14.44
CA GLU A 230 9.06 -16.09 -15.56
C GLU A 230 8.97 -14.59 -15.28
N PHE A 231 8.84 -14.18 -14.03
CA PHE A 231 8.69 -12.76 -13.68
C PHE A 231 10.04 -12.07 -13.55
N THR A 232 10.02 -10.79 -13.84
CA THR A 232 11.19 -9.92 -13.85
C THR A 232 11.08 -8.73 -12.91
N HIS A 233 9.86 -8.39 -12.51
CA HIS A 233 9.54 -7.25 -11.65
C HIS A 233 8.22 -7.48 -10.91
N GLY A 234 7.97 -6.68 -9.88
CA GLY A 234 6.66 -6.47 -9.30
C GLY A 234 6.29 -7.40 -8.15
N LEU A 235 6.76 -8.64 -8.13
CA LEU A 235 6.41 -9.58 -7.06
C LEU A 235 6.88 -9.10 -5.68
N ASP A 236 8.06 -8.50 -5.61
CA ASP A 236 8.66 -7.89 -4.41
C ASP A 236 8.18 -6.46 -4.13
N ASP A 237 7.32 -5.94 -5.01
CA ASP A 237 6.90 -4.53 -5.02
C ASP A 237 5.41 -4.35 -4.66
N VAL A 238 4.70 -5.46 -4.37
CA VAL A 238 3.25 -5.48 -4.15
C VAL A 238 2.91 -6.18 -2.84
N PRO A 239 2.24 -5.46 -1.91
CA PRO A 239 1.61 -6.11 -0.77
C PRO A 239 0.50 -7.06 -1.24
N PRO A 240 0.53 -8.34 -0.84
CA PRO A 240 -0.51 -9.29 -1.21
C PRO A 240 -1.80 -9.03 -0.43
N ALA A 241 -2.94 -9.50 -0.94
CA ALA A 241 -4.19 -9.58 -0.22
C ALA A 241 -4.51 -11.05 0.08
N VAL A 242 -5.08 -11.30 1.26
CA VAL A 242 -5.39 -12.66 1.73
C VAL A 242 -6.81 -12.73 2.26
N ASP A 243 -7.61 -13.65 1.76
CA ASP A 243 -8.95 -13.96 2.28
C ASP A 243 -9.41 -15.34 1.81
N GLU A 244 -10.35 -15.94 2.53
CA GLU A 244 -11.06 -17.19 2.17
C GLU A 244 -10.14 -18.33 1.70
N GLY A 245 -8.92 -18.42 2.27
CA GLY A 245 -7.95 -19.46 1.93
C GLY A 245 -7.15 -19.18 0.66
N ILE A 246 -7.26 -17.99 0.08
CA ILE A 246 -6.55 -17.55 -1.14
C ILE A 246 -5.64 -16.37 -0.84
N VAL A 247 -4.41 -16.43 -1.37
CA VAL A 247 -3.45 -15.32 -1.40
C VAL A 247 -3.38 -14.75 -2.81
N VAL A 248 -3.62 -13.46 -2.97
CA VAL A 248 -3.59 -12.78 -4.27
C VAL A 248 -2.44 -11.79 -4.32
N THR A 249 -1.67 -11.83 -5.41
CA THR A 249 -0.62 -10.86 -5.71
C THR A 249 -0.55 -10.56 -7.20
N THR A 250 0.29 -9.62 -7.59
CA THR A 250 0.57 -9.32 -8.99
C THR A 250 2.07 -9.29 -9.27
N ALA A 251 2.44 -9.51 -10.52
CA ALA A 251 3.82 -9.47 -10.97
C ALA A 251 3.92 -9.08 -12.45
N ASN A 252 5.10 -8.66 -12.88
CA ASN A 252 5.35 -8.24 -14.24
C ASN A 252 6.46 -9.07 -14.90
N ARG A 253 6.29 -9.30 -16.20
CA ARG A 253 7.29 -9.92 -17.06
C ARG A 253 7.72 -8.94 -18.15
N ALA A 254 9.01 -8.63 -18.22
CA ALA A 254 9.54 -7.82 -19.33
C ALA A 254 9.43 -8.59 -20.64
N LEU A 255 8.80 -8.01 -21.65
CA LEU A 255 8.64 -8.61 -22.98
C LEU A 255 9.90 -8.44 -23.84
N LEU A 256 10.64 -7.35 -23.64
CA LEU A 256 11.89 -7.02 -24.32
C LEU A 256 12.95 -6.57 -23.30
N PRO A 257 13.60 -7.50 -22.61
CA PRO A 257 14.61 -7.16 -21.62
C PRO A 257 15.77 -6.32 -22.19
N GLY A 258 16.21 -5.31 -21.43
CA GLY A 258 17.36 -4.48 -21.79
C GLY A 258 17.09 -3.33 -22.77
N ILE A 259 15.84 -3.10 -23.18
CA ILE A 259 15.44 -1.97 -24.03
C ILE A 259 14.75 -0.91 -23.17
N ALA A 260 15.28 0.31 -23.15
CA ALA A 260 14.63 1.44 -22.51
C ALA A 260 13.23 1.70 -23.12
N GLY A 261 12.20 1.85 -22.28
CA GLY A 261 10.81 1.96 -22.73
C GLY A 261 10.19 0.62 -23.13
N ALA A 262 10.79 -0.50 -22.73
CA ALA A 262 10.28 -1.84 -22.97
C ALA A 262 8.83 -2.00 -22.47
N ARG A 263 8.10 -2.88 -23.15
CA ARG A 263 6.77 -3.31 -22.71
C ARG A 263 6.89 -4.38 -21.63
N GLU A 264 5.97 -4.36 -20.70
CA GLU A 264 5.81 -5.39 -19.69
C GLU A 264 4.43 -6.02 -19.78
N GLU A 265 4.35 -7.28 -19.47
CA GLU A 265 3.12 -8.01 -19.26
C GLU A 265 2.81 -8.03 -17.77
N HIS A 266 1.63 -7.58 -17.38
CA HIS A 266 1.15 -7.59 -16.01
C HIS A 266 0.26 -8.80 -15.77
N THR A 267 0.55 -9.57 -14.74
CA THR A 267 -0.14 -10.81 -14.38
C THR A 267 -0.67 -10.71 -12.96
N ILE A 268 -1.90 -11.16 -12.73
CA ILE A 268 -2.46 -11.41 -11.41
C ILE A 268 -2.40 -12.91 -11.11
N ILE A 269 -2.12 -13.26 -9.85
CA ILE A 269 -1.88 -14.63 -9.41
C ILE A 269 -2.64 -14.86 -8.11
N ALA A 270 -3.40 -15.94 -8.05
CA ALA A 270 -3.99 -16.44 -6.81
C ALA A 270 -3.38 -17.79 -6.45
N MET A 271 -3.02 -17.91 -5.19
CA MET A 271 -2.39 -19.10 -4.62
C MET A 271 -3.22 -19.62 -3.46
N ASP A 272 -3.24 -20.94 -3.31
CA ASP A 272 -3.79 -21.56 -2.10
C ASP A 272 -2.97 -21.14 -0.88
N GLN A 273 -3.65 -20.66 0.15
CA GLN A 273 -3.02 -20.09 1.35
C GLN A 273 -2.16 -21.11 2.11
N GLN A 274 -2.52 -22.40 2.10
CA GLN A 274 -1.83 -23.44 2.88
C GLN A 274 -0.65 -24.06 2.14
N SER A 275 -0.76 -24.22 0.82
CA SER A 275 0.24 -24.94 0.01
C SER A 275 1.10 -24.05 -0.87
N GLY A 276 0.69 -22.81 -1.14
CA GLY A 276 1.32 -21.93 -2.11
C GLY A 276 1.12 -22.37 -3.56
N GLU A 277 0.28 -23.40 -3.83
CA GLU A 277 -0.04 -23.79 -5.20
C GLU A 277 -0.86 -22.73 -5.91
N VAL A 278 -0.55 -22.46 -7.18
CA VAL A 278 -1.30 -21.51 -7.99
C VAL A 278 -2.67 -22.12 -8.30
N VAL A 279 -3.73 -21.49 -7.76
CA VAL A 279 -5.13 -21.87 -8.02
C VAL A 279 -5.55 -21.37 -9.39
N TRP A 280 -5.27 -20.10 -9.66
CA TRP A 280 -5.49 -19.48 -10.97
C TRP A 280 -4.53 -18.32 -11.21
N ARG A 281 -4.37 -17.94 -12.44
CA ARG A 281 -3.67 -16.73 -12.87
C ARG A 281 -4.27 -16.20 -14.17
N ASP A 282 -4.20 -14.88 -14.34
CA ASP A 282 -4.61 -14.23 -15.60
C ASP A 282 -3.60 -13.18 -16.01
N VAL A 283 -3.31 -13.11 -17.31
CA VAL A 283 -2.55 -12.01 -17.91
C VAL A 283 -3.49 -10.83 -18.05
N ILE A 284 -3.36 -9.84 -17.18
CA ILE A 284 -4.18 -8.62 -17.18
C ILE A 284 -4.03 -7.89 -18.51
N GLY A 285 -2.82 -7.88 -19.06
CA GLY A 285 -2.46 -7.29 -20.34
C GLY A 285 -1.01 -6.81 -20.36
N ASP A 286 -0.63 -6.18 -21.47
CA ASP A 286 0.70 -5.62 -21.66
C ASP A 286 0.65 -4.13 -22.01
N GLY A 287 1.74 -3.42 -21.69
CA GLY A 287 1.83 -1.98 -21.88
C GLY A 287 3.24 -1.46 -21.63
N PRO A 288 3.41 -0.11 -21.65
CA PRO A 288 4.67 0.51 -21.25
C PRO A 288 5.07 0.11 -19.82
N ALA A 289 6.35 -0.16 -19.62
CA ALA A 289 6.88 -0.45 -18.28
C ALA A 289 6.75 0.78 -17.38
N PRO A 290 6.06 0.68 -16.23
CA PRO A 290 6.00 1.78 -15.27
C PRO A 290 7.37 2.08 -14.67
N THR A 291 7.62 3.35 -14.33
CA THR A 291 8.92 3.77 -13.80
C THR A 291 9.19 3.34 -12.36
N ASN A 292 8.14 3.23 -11.54
CA ASN A 292 8.21 2.83 -10.13
C ASN A 292 6.91 2.12 -9.75
N ASN A 293 6.91 1.26 -8.73
CA ASN A 293 5.74 0.50 -8.30
C ASN A 293 5.06 -0.12 -9.53
N ARG A 294 5.68 -1.14 -10.07
CA ARG A 294 5.38 -1.62 -11.43
C ARG A 294 4.08 -2.39 -11.52
N SER A 295 3.59 -2.89 -10.39
CA SER A 295 2.36 -3.65 -10.30
C SER A 295 1.32 -2.93 -9.45
N GLY A 296 0.05 -3.28 -9.60
CA GLY A 296 -1.06 -2.78 -8.78
C GLY A 296 -1.33 -3.70 -7.60
N ALA A 297 -1.51 -3.12 -6.41
CA ALA A 297 -1.87 -3.89 -5.22
C ALA A 297 -3.35 -4.34 -5.29
N PRO A 298 -3.66 -5.62 -5.00
CA PRO A 298 -5.02 -6.13 -4.95
C PRO A 298 -5.73 -5.75 -3.64
N THR A 299 -7.05 -5.73 -3.68
CA THR A 299 -7.96 -5.69 -2.53
C THR A 299 -8.97 -6.82 -2.70
N ILE A 300 -9.28 -7.54 -1.61
CA ILE A 300 -10.33 -8.56 -1.61
C ILE A 300 -11.54 -8.04 -0.82
N HIS A 301 -12.73 -8.24 -1.37
CA HIS A 301 -13.98 -7.91 -0.69
C HIS A 301 -15.12 -8.79 -1.22
N ASP A 302 -15.82 -9.47 -0.32
CA ASP A 302 -16.97 -10.34 -0.62
C ASP A 302 -16.71 -11.31 -1.79
N GLY A 303 -15.64 -12.12 -1.72
CA GLY A 303 -15.27 -13.10 -2.73
C GLY A 303 -14.85 -12.49 -4.09
N THR A 304 -14.58 -11.20 -4.13
CA THR A 304 -14.15 -10.48 -5.35
C THR A 304 -12.78 -9.83 -5.12
N VAL A 305 -11.89 -9.98 -6.09
CA VAL A 305 -10.59 -9.30 -6.13
C VAL A 305 -10.71 -8.06 -6.99
N PHE A 306 -10.37 -6.90 -6.43
CA PHE A 306 -10.27 -5.62 -7.14
C PHE A 306 -8.81 -5.24 -7.28
N VAL A 307 -8.37 -4.89 -8.49
CA VAL A 307 -6.98 -4.55 -8.76
C VAL A 307 -6.84 -3.50 -9.84
N GLY A 308 -5.89 -2.59 -9.66
CA GLY A 308 -5.47 -1.65 -10.68
C GLY A 308 -4.29 -2.18 -11.49
N SER A 309 -4.07 -1.62 -12.67
CA SER A 309 -2.86 -1.89 -13.45
C SER A 309 -2.24 -0.60 -13.94
N PRO A 310 -1.02 -0.27 -13.51
CA PRO A 310 -0.29 0.87 -14.07
C PRO A 310 0.21 0.60 -15.50
N THR A 311 0.38 -0.67 -15.87
CA THR A 311 0.83 -1.11 -17.20
C THR A 311 -0.27 -0.95 -18.25
N THR A 312 -1.51 -1.34 -17.94
CA THR A 312 -2.63 -1.29 -18.88
C THR A 312 -3.51 -0.05 -18.73
N GLY A 313 -3.31 0.73 -17.67
CA GLY A 313 -4.11 1.91 -17.37
C GLY A 313 -5.58 1.61 -17.10
N ALA A 314 -5.88 0.55 -16.37
CA ALA A 314 -7.24 0.12 -16.12
C ALA A 314 -7.43 -0.48 -14.72
N ALA A 315 -8.68 -0.46 -14.25
CA ALA A 315 -9.19 -1.18 -13.10
C ALA A 315 -9.86 -2.49 -13.53
N TYR A 316 -9.82 -3.49 -12.66
CA TYR A 316 -10.33 -4.83 -12.90
C TYR A 316 -11.02 -5.40 -11.66
N ALA A 317 -11.98 -6.30 -11.88
CA ALA A 317 -12.46 -7.22 -10.85
C ALA A 317 -12.43 -8.66 -11.35
N TYR A 318 -12.13 -9.56 -10.42
CA TYR A 318 -12.08 -11.00 -10.64
C TYR A 318 -12.84 -11.72 -9.54
N ASP A 319 -13.48 -12.83 -9.88
CA ASP A 319 -13.95 -13.77 -8.88
C ASP A 319 -12.76 -14.40 -8.16
N LEU A 320 -12.76 -14.38 -6.82
CA LEU A 320 -11.62 -14.80 -5.99
C LEU A 320 -11.25 -16.27 -6.21
N HIS A 321 -12.23 -17.14 -6.37
CA HIS A 321 -12.00 -18.58 -6.44
C HIS A 321 -11.77 -19.11 -7.85
N SER A 322 -12.51 -18.62 -8.83
CA SER A 322 -12.43 -19.10 -10.21
C SER A 322 -11.41 -18.34 -11.08
N GLY A 323 -11.06 -17.10 -10.69
CA GLY A 323 -10.24 -16.21 -11.52
C GLY A 323 -10.98 -15.68 -12.74
N GLU A 324 -12.33 -15.83 -12.82
CA GLU A 324 -13.10 -15.20 -13.88
C GLU A 324 -13.01 -13.69 -13.80
N ARG A 325 -12.62 -13.05 -14.92
CA ARG A 325 -12.61 -11.59 -15.01
C ARG A 325 -14.03 -11.07 -15.14
N LEU A 326 -14.55 -10.46 -14.06
CA LEU A 326 -15.91 -9.96 -13.99
C LEU A 326 -16.08 -8.68 -14.82
N TRP A 327 -15.12 -7.76 -14.72
CA TRP A 327 -15.12 -6.52 -15.51
C TRP A 327 -13.75 -5.89 -15.66
N ARG A 328 -13.62 -4.95 -16.59
CA ARG A 328 -12.48 -4.08 -16.83
C ARG A 328 -12.96 -2.66 -17.15
N ASN A 329 -12.31 -1.63 -16.57
CA ASN A 329 -12.58 -0.24 -16.92
C ASN A 329 -11.27 0.56 -17.12
N PRO A 330 -11.05 1.23 -18.28
CA PRO A 330 -9.83 1.98 -18.59
C PRO A 330 -9.85 3.39 -17.98
N VAL A 331 -9.62 3.50 -16.68
CA VAL A 331 -9.65 4.78 -15.92
C VAL A 331 -8.28 5.43 -15.73
N GLY A 332 -7.21 4.85 -16.26
CA GLY A 332 -5.84 5.35 -16.12
C GLY A 332 -4.95 4.44 -15.26
N ALA A 333 -3.67 4.84 -15.12
CA ALA A 333 -2.67 4.07 -14.38
C ALA A 333 -2.95 4.07 -12.89
N ILE A 334 -3.11 2.87 -12.30
CA ILE A 334 -3.42 2.65 -10.88
C ILE A 334 -2.32 1.76 -10.28
N LYS A 335 -1.75 2.19 -9.18
CA LYS A 335 -0.69 1.48 -8.44
C LYS A 335 -1.15 0.97 -7.08
N GLY A 336 -1.95 1.77 -6.37
CA GLY A 336 -2.42 1.47 -5.03
C GLY A 336 -3.60 0.50 -5.01
N ALA A 337 -3.79 -0.10 -3.85
CA ALA A 337 -4.97 -0.90 -3.57
C ALA A 337 -6.22 -0.01 -3.49
N PRO A 338 -7.33 -0.37 -4.12
CA PRO A 338 -8.58 0.37 -3.95
C PRO A 338 -9.16 0.16 -2.54
N VAL A 339 -10.12 1.00 -2.16
CA VAL A 339 -10.98 0.74 -1.01
C VAL A 339 -12.41 0.50 -1.49
N ILE A 340 -13.08 -0.49 -0.90
CA ILE A 340 -14.43 -0.91 -1.26
C ILE A 340 -15.36 -0.53 -0.11
N HIS A 341 -16.38 0.26 -0.43
CA HIS A 341 -17.36 0.68 0.56
C HIS A 341 -18.71 0.99 -0.11
N ALA A 342 -19.82 0.58 0.53
CA ALA A 342 -21.20 0.89 0.14
C ALA A 342 -21.49 0.64 -1.37
N GLY A 343 -20.97 -0.47 -1.91
CA GLY A 343 -21.16 -0.87 -3.33
C GLY A 343 -20.30 -0.08 -4.33
N GLY A 344 -19.41 0.79 -3.85
CA GLY A 344 -18.42 1.51 -4.65
C GLY A 344 -17.00 0.97 -4.44
N ALA A 345 -16.24 0.85 -5.52
CA ALA A 345 -14.80 0.62 -5.51
C ALA A 345 -14.06 1.91 -5.87
N TYR A 346 -13.25 2.43 -4.96
CA TYR A 346 -12.57 3.72 -5.11
C TYR A 346 -11.11 3.50 -5.51
N PHE A 347 -10.77 3.87 -6.74
CA PHE A 347 -9.43 3.73 -7.31
C PHE A 347 -8.77 5.08 -7.51
N SER A 348 -7.59 5.28 -6.92
CA SER A 348 -6.76 6.46 -7.15
C SER A 348 -5.81 6.23 -8.33
N THR A 349 -5.67 7.23 -9.20
CA THR A 349 -4.79 7.16 -10.37
C THR A 349 -3.55 8.05 -10.21
N THR A 350 -2.52 7.74 -10.97
CA THR A 350 -1.31 8.58 -11.04
C THR A 350 -1.55 9.94 -11.72
N ALA A 351 -2.72 10.14 -12.32
CA ALA A 351 -3.11 11.39 -12.96
C ALA A 351 -3.88 12.36 -12.04
N GLY A 352 -4.07 12.01 -10.76
CA GLY A 352 -4.78 12.88 -9.80
C GLY A 352 -6.27 12.58 -9.63
N ASN A 353 -6.79 11.54 -10.27
CA ASN A 353 -8.22 11.24 -10.17
C ASN A 353 -8.50 10.11 -9.19
N VAL A 354 -9.60 10.20 -8.45
CA VAL A 354 -10.22 9.07 -7.76
C VAL A 354 -11.52 8.71 -8.48
N TYR A 355 -11.59 7.49 -8.98
CA TYR A 355 -12.79 6.96 -9.63
C TYR A 355 -13.57 6.10 -8.64
N ARG A 356 -14.87 6.35 -8.51
CA ARG A 356 -15.79 5.42 -7.87
C ARG A 356 -16.44 4.56 -8.94
N LEU A 357 -16.20 3.25 -8.89
CA LEU A 357 -16.77 2.25 -9.79
C LEU A 357 -17.80 1.40 -9.05
N ASP A 358 -18.90 1.07 -9.71
CA ASP A 358 -19.86 0.08 -9.18
C ASP A 358 -19.16 -1.29 -9.07
N VAL A 359 -19.18 -1.92 -7.91
CA VAL A 359 -18.42 -3.16 -7.63
C VAL A 359 -18.82 -4.32 -8.53
N ARG A 360 -20.08 -4.38 -9.00
CA ARG A 360 -20.59 -5.51 -9.79
C ARG A 360 -20.37 -5.34 -11.29
N THR A 361 -20.39 -4.10 -11.77
CA THR A 361 -20.39 -3.82 -13.21
C THR A 361 -19.15 -3.10 -13.71
N GLY A 362 -18.36 -2.53 -12.79
CA GLY A 362 -17.21 -1.67 -13.12
C GLY A 362 -17.62 -0.33 -13.73
N ALA A 363 -18.91 0.03 -13.77
CA ALA A 363 -19.36 1.30 -14.31
C ALA A 363 -18.92 2.47 -13.45
N ILE A 364 -18.44 3.56 -14.07
CA ILE A 364 -18.07 4.79 -13.35
C ILE A 364 -19.34 5.41 -12.77
N THR A 365 -19.38 5.57 -11.45
CA THR A 365 -20.46 6.21 -10.71
C THR A 365 -20.08 7.56 -10.16
N GLY A 366 -18.79 7.89 -10.14
CA GLY A 366 -18.29 9.21 -9.73
C GLY A 366 -16.82 9.39 -10.06
N VAL A 367 -16.39 10.65 -10.17
CA VAL A 367 -15.00 11.03 -10.41
C VAL A 367 -14.67 12.26 -9.58
N LEU A 368 -13.60 12.18 -8.79
CA LEU A 368 -13.04 13.28 -8.01
C LEU A 368 -11.66 13.62 -8.58
N GLU A 369 -11.47 14.88 -8.95
CA GLU A 369 -10.18 15.40 -9.42
C GLU A 369 -9.44 16.08 -8.27
N LEU A 370 -8.20 15.63 -8.02
CA LEU A 370 -7.31 16.15 -6.99
C LEU A 370 -6.02 16.67 -7.60
N GLU A 371 -5.27 17.47 -6.85
CA GLU A 371 -4.03 18.04 -7.36
C GLU A 371 -2.90 17.00 -7.40
N GLY A 372 -2.27 16.89 -8.57
CA GLY A 372 -1.06 16.12 -8.82
C GLY A 372 -1.21 14.60 -8.73
N PRO A 373 -0.09 13.88 -8.80
CA PRO A 373 -0.12 12.41 -8.73
C PRO A 373 -0.55 11.91 -7.36
N LEU A 374 -1.49 10.98 -7.31
CA LEU A 374 -1.88 10.34 -6.07
C LEU A 374 -0.87 9.28 -5.64
N ALA A 375 -0.88 8.96 -4.35
CA ALA A 375 0.06 8.01 -3.77
C ALA A 375 -0.11 6.59 -4.32
N PRO A 376 0.97 5.83 -4.44
CA PRO A 376 0.88 4.43 -4.84
C PRO A 376 0.21 3.52 -3.80
N ALA A 377 0.03 4.00 -2.57
CA ALA A 377 -0.63 3.25 -1.51
C ALA A 377 -2.16 3.10 -1.69
N GLY A 378 -2.80 4.05 -2.38
CA GLY A 378 -4.25 4.06 -2.57
C GLY A 378 -5.02 4.77 -1.44
N PRO A 379 -6.34 4.99 -1.64
CA PRO A 379 -7.19 5.65 -0.66
C PRO A 379 -7.68 4.70 0.43
N ILE A 380 -8.11 5.28 1.56
CA ILE A 380 -8.86 4.57 2.62
C ILE A 380 -10.18 5.29 2.89
N ILE A 381 -11.06 4.66 3.66
CA ILE A 381 -12.28 5.29 4.15
C ILE A 381 -12.27 5.23 5.68
N VAL A 382 -12.59 6.37 6.31
CA VAL A 382 -12.78 6.50 7.76
C VAL A 382 -14.22 6.93 7.98
N ASP A 383 -15.03 6.06 8.59
CA ASP A 383 -16.51 6.14 8.59
C ASP A 383 -17.03 6.44 7.16
N ASP A 384 -17.58 7.62 6.91
CA ASP A 384 -18.06 8.07 5.61
C ASP A 384 -17.14 9.14 4.96
N THR A 385 -15.85 9.15 5.30
CA THR A 385 -14.88 10.10 4.74
C THR A 385 -13.79 9.36 3.97
N LEU A 386 -13.63 9.69 2.69
CA LEU A 386 -12.54 9.22 1.85
C LEU A 386 -11.25 9.97 2.19
N VAL A 387 -10.19 9.25 2.51
CA VAL A 387 -8.87 9.82 2.81
C VAL A 387 -7.90 9.44 1.70
N VAL A 388 -7.35 10.45 1.04
CA VAL A 388 -6.52 10.25 -0.17
C VAL A 388 -5.14 10.88 0.03
N PRO A 389 -4.07 10.07 0.12
CA PRO A 389 -2.71 10.58 0.15
C PRO A 389 -2.23 11.01 -1.24
N SER A 390 -1.42 12.08 -1.31
CA SER A 390 -0.93 12.64 -2.56
C SER A 390 0.57 12.90 -2.54
N GLN A 391 1.21 12.70 -3.68
CA GLN A 391 2.61 13.09 -3.90
C GLN A 391 2.77 14.63 -4.08
N SER A 392 1.66 15.36 -4.12
CA SER A 392 1.63 16.84 -4.11
C SER A 392 1.67 17.43 -2.69
N ARG A 393 2.15 16.67 -1.70
CA ARG A 393 2.31 17.08 -0.29
C ARG A 393 1.00 17.40 0.40
N ASN A 394 -0.02 16.58 0.14
CA ASN A 394 -1.34 16.74 0.73
C ASN A 394 -1.92 15.37 1.12
N VAL A 395 -2.75 15.37 2.15
CA VAL A 395 -3.72 14.33 2.43
C VAL A 395 -5.11 14.97 2.38
N TYR A 396 -5.97 14.46 1.51
CA TYR A 396 -7.33 14.97 1.30
C TYR A 396 -8.32 14.14 2.13
N PHE A 397 -9.25 14.82 2.80
CA PHE A 397 -10.36 14.25 3.55
C PHE A 397 -11.66 14.71 2.90
N VAL A 398 -12.35 13.81 2.22
CA VAL A 398 -13.52 14.11 1.40
C VAL A 398 -14.71 13.30 1.91
N PRO A 399 -15.72 13.93 2.52
CA PRO A 399 -16.95 13.25 2.89
C PRO A 399 -17.58 12.56 1.67
N LEU A 400 -18.03 11.31 1.81
CA LEU A 400 -18.57 10.55 0.68
C LEU A 400 -19.86 11.18 0.11
N GLU A 401 -20.59 11.95 0.90
CA GLU A 401 -21.74 12.73 0.44
C GLU A 401 -21.36 13.86 -0.52
N GLU A 402 -20.13 14.37 -0.42
CA GLU A 402 -19.56 15.39 -1.31
C GLU A 402 -18.84 14.79 -2.52
N PHE A 403 -18.69 13.45 -2.57
CA PHE A 403 -18.03 12.79 -3.70
C PHE A 403 -18.85 12.95 -4.99
N PRO A 404 -18.29 13.53 -6.06
CA PRO A 404 -19.04 13.86 -7.27
C PRO A 404 -19.70 12.64 -7.92
N ASP A 405 -21.01 12.73 -8.21
CA ASP A 405 -21.78 11.70 -8.88
C ASP A 405 -21.77 11.92 -10.39
N SER A 406 -21.28 10.94 -11.17
CA SER A 406 -21.25 11.02 -12.64
C SER A 406 -22.62 11.18 -13.29
N ARG A 407 -23.69 10.82 -12.56
CA ARG A 407 -25.08 10.99 -13.05
C ARG A 407 -25.56 12.44 -12.97
N ALA A 408 -25.00 13.25 -12.05
CA ALA A 408 -25.43 14.64 -11.81
C ALA A 408 -24.80 15.62 -12.81
N THR A 409 -23.66 15.31 -13.40
CA THR A 409 -22.82 16.28 -14.12
C THR A 409 -22.95 16.24 -15.64
N GLY A 410 -23.73 15.33 -16.21
CA GLY A 410 -23.90 15.25 -17.67
C GLY A 410 -22.56 15.13 -18.46
N GLY A 411 -21.52 14.58 -17.82
CA GLY A 411 -20.18 14.42 -18.39
C GLY A 411 -19.19 15.50 -17.96
N ALA A 412 -19.54 16.42 -17.05
CA ALA A 412 -18.57 17.34 -16.45
C ALA A 412 -17.98 16.72 -15.18
N THR A 413 -16.65 16.71 -15.07
CA THR A 413 -15.92 16.35 -13.85
C THR A 413 -15.98 17.54 -12.88
N ALA A 414 -16.25 17.30 -11.60
CA ALA A 414 -16.08 18.34 -10.57
C ALA A 414 -14.59 18.43 -10.20
N SER A 415 -14.06 19.65 -10.17
CA SER A 415 -12.69 19.92 -9.73
C SER A 415 -12.73 20.60 -8.36
N LEU A 416 -11.90 20.16 -7.45
CA LEU A 416 -11.73 20.81 -6.14
C LEU A 416 -11.06 22.19 -6.21
N GLY A 417 -11.06 22.84 -7.33
CA GLY A 417 -10.59 24.23 -7.54
C GLY A 417 -11.70 25.23 -7.81
N ASP A 418 -12.97 24.84 -7.77
CA ASP A 418 -14.11 25.77 -7.93
C ASP A 418 -14.26 26.65 -6.68
N PRO A 419 -14.25 28.01 -6.82
CA PRO A 419 -14.39 28.92 -5.67
C PRO A 419 -15.74 28.82 -4.94
N ALA A 420 -16.70 28.03 -5.42
CA ALA A 420 -17.96 27.72 -4.75
C ALA A 420 -17.90 26.44 -3.90
N SER A 421 -16.80 25.69 -3.95
CA SER A 421 -16.55 24.50 -3.13
C SER A 421 -15.89 24.90 -1.81
N PRO A 422 -16.20 24.26 -0.66
CA PRO A 422 -15.43 24.46 0.57
C PRO A 422 -13.93 24.14 0.42
N TRP A 423 -13.55 23.50 -0.68
CA TRP A 423 -12.20 23.17 -1.10
C TRP A 423 -11.53 24.28 -1.96
N GLY A 424 -11.86 25.54 -1.72
CA GLY A 424 -11.46 26.70 -2.51
C GLY A 424 -9.98 26.74 -2.87
N SER A 425 -9.73 27.00 -4.14
CA SER A 425 -8.40 27.16 -4.72
C SER A 425 -7.59 28.26 -4.03
N ALA A 426 -6.43 27.95 -3.51
CA ALA A 426 -5.33 28.87 -3.38
C ALA A 426 -4.72 29.10 -4.78
N ALA A 427 -5.48 29.77 -5.68
CA ALA A 427 -4.91 30.33 -6.90
C ALA A 427 -4.13 31.58 -6.51
N GLY A 428 -2.94 31.40 -5.95
CA GLY A 428 -1.91 32.43 -5.86
C GLY A 428 -1.27 32.58 -7.23
N SER A 429 -1.33 33.82 -7.74
CA SER A 429 -0.75 34.26 -8.98
C SER A 429 0.62 33.64 -9.28
N ALA A 430 0.74 33.07 -10.49
CA ALA A 430 1.99 32.60 -11.08
C ALA A 430 3.02 33.73 -11.14
N GLY A 431 3.95 33.73 -10.20
CA GLY A 431 5.24 34.34 -10.34
C GLY A 431 6.15 33.33 -11.02
N SER A 432 6.57 33.61 -12.25
CA SER A 432 7.58 32.83 -12.96
C SER A 432 8.90 32.84 -12.19
N ALA A 433 9.17 31.76 -11.47
CA ALA A 433 10.53 31.41 -11.07
C ALA A 433 10.89 30.12 -11.79
N ALA A 434 11.70 30.24 -12.82
CA ALA A 434 12.42 29.14 -13.44
C ALA A 434 13.40 28.57 -12.39
N GLY A 435 12.90 27.63 -11.56
CA GLY A 435 13.70 26.79 -10.72
C GLY A 435 14.04 25.54 -11.49
N SER A 436 15.30 25.29 -11.71
CA SER A 436 15.88 24.15 -12.40
C SER A 436 15.18 22.86 -11.99
N LEU A 437 14.45 22.26 -12.93
CA LEU A 437 14.18 20.82 -12.91
C LEU A 437 15.53 20.12 -12.90
N GLY A 438 15.95 19.68 -11.70
CA GLY A 438 16.98 18.68 -11.60
C GLY A 438 16.50 17.49 -12.39
N THR A 439 17.04 17.34 -13.60
CA THR A 439 16.94 16.11 -14.37
C THR A 439 17.63 15.04 -13.57
N ASP A 440 16.87 14.34 -12.75
CA ASP A 440 17.29 13.05 -12.21
C ASP A 440 17.26 12.05 -13.39
N ALA A 441 18.23 12.23 -14.28
CA ALA A 441 18.62 11.23 -15.26
C ALA A 441 19.33 10.13 -14.46
N GLY A 442 18.57 9.47 -13.56
CA GLY A 442 19.01 8.29 -12.88
C GLY A 442 19.29 7.23 -13.92
N LEU A 443 20.52 6.82 -13.98
CA LEU A 443 21.05 5.67 -14.68
C LEU A 443 20.01 4.56 -14.69
N LEU A 444 19.48 4.27 -15.88
CA LEU A 444 18.71 3.07 -16.16
C LEU A 444 19.58 1.90 -15.75
N ASP A 445 19.24 1.24 -14.68
CA ASP A 445 19.86 -0.01 -14.27
C ASP A 445 19.46 -1.09 -15.30
N PRO A 446 20.38 -1.63 -16.10
CA PRO A 446 20.04 -2.60 -17.12
C PRO A 446 19.70 -3.99 -16.59
N ALA A 447 19.61 -4.17 -15.28
CA ALA A 447 19.41 -5.47 -14.63
C ALA A 447 18.08 -5.60 -13.84
N TYR A 448 17.22 -4.57 -13.83
CA TYR A 448 15.92 -4.61 -13.15
C TYR A 448 14.80 -4.04 -13.99
#